data_4b580044bc21af879c93cca4ca820970
#
_entry.id   4b580044bc21af879c93cca4ca820970
#
_cell.length_a   1.000
_cell.length_b   1.000
_cell.length_c   1.000
_cell.angle_alpha   90.00
_cell.angle_beta   90.00
_cell.angle_gamma   90.00
#
_symmetry.space_group_name_H-M   'P 1'
#
loop_
_entity.id
_entity.type
_entity.pdbx_description
1 polymer ?
#
loop_
_entity_poly.entity_id
_entity_poly.type
_entity_poly.pdbx_seq_one_letter_code
_entity_poly.pdbx_strand_id
1 'polypeptide(L)'
;PSFLGYLYSNNPDLAAHAQVAREAAAEGMVLLKNQQNALPVASGNISLLGNASYATYVGGTGSGEVASAHNISIEEGLETAGLRIDKSLKNLHLQYIAEEKAKQPARTNILQKINVLPERDWSQGELEQLAKNTDACIITIGRNAGEGSDRKVDVDYSLSASERALIDNASEVFHRQGKKVTVILNIDGVIDANTWADKADAILVAWLPGVQAGNATADVLTGKVNPSGKLAITFPQSYKDVPSES
;
A
#
# COMPACT_ATOMS: atom_id res chain seq x y z
N PRO A 1 -8.93 33.96 24.67
CA PRO A 1 -7.57 34.45 24.55
C PRO A 1 -6.64 33.29 24.23
N SER A 2 -5.99 33.33 23.06
CA SER A 2 -5.01 32.29 22.68
C SER A 2 -3.75 32.48 23.53
N PHE A 3 -3.31 31.47 24.22
CA PHE A 3 -2.12 31.48 25.05
C PHE A 3 -0.82 31.80 24.26
N LEU A 4 -0.84 31.58 22.94
CA LEU A 4 0.30 31.79 22.03
C LEU A 4 -0.06 32.58 20.77
N GLY A 5 -1.16 33.38 20.77
CA GLY A 5 -1.58 34.13 19.58
C GLY A 5 -2.26 33.28 18.49
N TYR A 6 -2.48 31.96 18.71
CA TYR A 6 -3.20 31.12 17.77
C TYR A 6 -4.70 31.32 17.85
N LEU A 7 -5.35 31.40 16.71
CA LEU A 7 -6.80 31.38 16.61
C LEU A 7 -7.27 29.90 16.60
N TYR A 8 -8.04 29.52 17.60
CA TYR A 8 -8.70 28.23 17.65
C TYR A 8 -10.09 28.34 17.04
N SER A 9 -10.46 27.36 16.23
CA SER A 9 -11.79 27.27 15.64
C SER A 9 -12.42 25.91 15.97
N ASN A 10 -13.70 25.90 16.32
CA ASN A 10 -14.50 24.69 16.42
C ASN A 10 -15.04 24.24 15.04
N ASN A 11 -14.72 24.97 13.99
CA ASN A 11 -15.10 24.68 12.62
C ASN A 11 -13.84 24.64 11.74
N PRO A 12 -13.02 23.57 11.77
CA PRO A 12 -11.80 23.44 10.99
C PRO A 12 -12.13 23.33 9.50
N ASP A 13 -11.27 23.88 8.65
CA ASP A 13 -11.32 23.66 7.21
C ASP A 13 -10.74 22.26 6.86
N LEU A 14 -11.62 21.25 6.93
CA LEU A 14 -11.21 19.86 6.67
C LEU A 14 -10.72 19.65 5.24
N ALA A 15 -11.21 20.42 4.28
CA ALA A 15 -10.79 20.30 2.88
C ALA A 15 -9.36 20.81 2.70
N ALA A 16 -9.03 21.96 3.29
CA ALA A 16 -7.66 22.49 3.29
C ALA A 16 -6.71 21.53 4.02
N HIS A 17 -7.11 20.99 5.17
CA HIS A 17 -6.30 20.02 5.91
C HIS A 17 -6.08 18.71 5.13
N ALA A 18 -7.09 18.23 4.40
CA ALA A 18 -6.95 17.05 3.53
C ALA A 18 -5.95 17.30 2.39
N GLN A 19 -5.92 18.51 1.83
CA GLN A 19 -4.94 18.87 0.81
C GLN A 19 -3.51 18.87 1.36
N VAL A 20 -3.28 19.47 2.54
CA VAL A 20 -1.98 19.41 3.22
C VAL A 20 -1.56 17.97 3.52
N ALA A 21 -2.48 17.13 3.99
CA ALA A 21 -2.22 15.72 4.23
C ALA A 21 -1.82 14.98 2.95
N ARG A 22 -2.48 15.27 1.81
CA ARG A 22 -2.13 14.70 0.50
C ARG A 22 -0.73 15.09 0.05
N GLU A 23 -0.38 16.35 0.16
CA GLU A 23 0.94 16.88 -0.22
C GLU A 23 2.04 16.25 0.64
N ALA A 24 1.89 16.30 1.96
CA ALA A 24 2.84 15.71 2.90
C ALA A 24 3.02 14.20 2.69
N ALA A 25 1.93 13.47 2.43
CA ALA A 25 2.01 12.05 2.15
C ALA A 25 2.77 11.76 0.85
N ALA A 26 2.48 12.49 -0.23
CA ALA A 26 3.17 12.28 -1.51
C ALA A 26 4.67 12.62 -1.43
N GLU A 27 5.04 13.69 -0.73
CA GLU A 27 6.45 14.06 -0.50
C GLU A 27 7.18 13.07 0.40
N GLY A 28 6.48 12.48 1.39
CA GLY A 28 7.04 11.48 2.30
C GLY A 28 7.26 10.10 1.69
N MET A 29 6.67 9.80 0.54
CA MET A 29 6.86 8.52 -0.14
C MET A 29 8.30 8.35 -0.64
N VAL A 30 8.79 7.11 -0.62
CA VAL A 30 10.15 6.76 -1.03
C VAL A 30 10.14 5.82 -2.22
N LEU A 31 10.69 6.26 -3.32
CA LEU A 31 10.87 5.42 -4.51
C LEU A 31 12.17 4.63 -4.36
N LEU A 32 12.06 3.34 -4.00
CA LEU A 32 13.22 2.46 -3.80
C LEU A 32 13.79 1.92 -5.09
N LYS A 33 12.94 1.69 -6.08
CA LYS A 33 13.30 1.09 -7.36
C LYS A 33 12.42 1.67 -8.46
N ASN A 34 13.01 1.99 -9.61
CA ASN A 34 12.29 2.33 -10.84
C ASN A 34 13.15 1.96 -12.04
N GLN A 35 12.98 0.76 -12.54
CA GLN A 35 13.73 0.23 -13.67
C GLN A 35 12.93 0.36 -14.97
N GLN A 36 13.64 0.65 -16.06
CA GLN A 36 13.09 0.69 -17.40
C GLN A 36 11.86 1.61 -17.52
N ASN A 37 11.83 2.72 -16.77
CA ASN A 37 10.73 3.68 -16.74
C ASN A 37 9.37 3.02 -16.41
N ALA A 38 9.33 2.13 -15.42
CA ALA A 38 8.09 1.53 -14.94
C ALA A 38 7.14 2.57 -14.35
N LEU A 39 7.70 3.62 -13.75
CA LEU A 39 6.99 4.82 -13.31
C LEU A 39 7.52 6.05 -14.07
N PRO A 40 6.67 7.04 -14.35
CA PRO A 40 5.24 7.07 -14.06
C PRO A 40 4.43 6.07 -14.89
N VAL A 41 3.34 5.55 -14.30
CA VAL A 41 2.38 4.69 -15.01
C VAL A 41 1.63 5.56 -16.02
N ALA A 42 1.67 5.17 -17.27
CA ALA A 42 0.88 5.82 -18.31
C ALA A 42 -0.63 5.63 -18.04
N SER A 43 -1.45 6.56 -18.55
CA SER A 43 -2.90 6.37 -18.53
C SER A 43 -3.27 5.08 -19.27
N GLY A 44 -4.13 4.25 -18.69
CA GLY A 44 -4.49 2.98 -19.30
C GLY A 44 -5.28 2.07 -18.36
N ASN A 45 -5.42 0.83 -18.78
CA ASN A 45 -6.02 -0.22 -17.97
C ASN A 45 -4.93 -0.84 -17.09
N ILE A 46 -5.21 -0.99 -15.80
CA ILE A 46 -4.28 -1.61 -14.86
C ILE A 46 -4.90 -2.83 -14.18
N SER A 47 -4.07 -3.84 -13.94
CA SER A 47 -4.39 -4.89 -12.98
C SER A 47 -3.94 -4.42 -11.60
N LEU A 48 -4.89 -4.14 -10.74
CA LEU A 48 -4.63 -3.73 -9.37
C LEU A 48 -4.85 -4.93 -8.45
N LEU A 49 -3.79 -5.42 -7.84
CA LEU A 49 -3.76 -6.61 -7.00
C LEU A 49 -3.32 -6.26 -5.57
N GLY A 50 -3.54 -7.22 -4.66
CA GLY A 50 -3.22 -7.05 -3.25
C GLY A 50 -4.36 -6.40 -2.45
N ASN A 51 -4.66 -6.98 -1.29
CA ASN A 51 -5.78 -6.54 -0.45
C ASN A 51 -5.63 -5.08 0.00
N ALA A 52 -4.40 -4.62 0.28
CA ALA A 52 -4.14 -3.25 0.70
C ALA A 52 -4.39 -2.20 -0.39
N SER A 53 -4.53 -2.59 -1.65
CA SER A 53 -4.98 -1.71 -2.73
C SER A 53 -6.40 -1.19 -2.50
N TYR A 54 -7.26 -2.03 -1.92
CA TYR A 54 -8.69 -1.78 -1.70
C TYR A 54 -9.01 -1.52 -0.22
N ALA A 55 -8.25 -2.13 0.69
CA ALA A 55 -8.35 -1.93 2.13
C ALA A 55 -7.06 -1.28 2.66
N THR A 56 -6.80 -0.08 2.18
CA THR A 56 -5.56 0.68 2.45
C THR A 56 -5.41 1.01 3.93
N TYR A 57 -4.24 0.73 4.47
CA TYR A 57 -3.87 1.14 5.83
C TYR A 57 -3.49 2.62 5.81
N VAL A 58 -4.29 3.46 6.45
CA VAL A 58 -4.09 4.90 6.50
C VAL A 58 -3.36 5.37 7.75
N GLY A 59 -3.40 4.57 8.82
CA GLY A 59 -2.77 4.85 10.11
C GLY A 59 -2.52 3.57 10.90
N GLY A 60 -1.86 3.69 12.04
CA GLY A 60 -1.60 2.59 12.94
C GLY A 60 -2.81 2.21 13.80
N THR A 61 -2.65 1.18 14.64
CA THR A 61 -3.61 0.75 15.64
C THR A 61 -3.37 1.51 16.96
N GLY A 62 -4.37 1.66 17.80
CA GLY A 62 -4.27 2.37 19.08
C GLY A 62 -4.44 3.88 18.90
N SER A 63 -3.60 4.70 19.53
CA SER A 63 -3.68 6.18 19.42
C SER A 63 -3.38 6.70 18.01
N GLY A 64 -2.74 5.91 17.16
CA GLY A 64 -2.55 6.19 15.74
C GLY A 64 -3.77 5.89 14.85
N GLU A 65 -4.84 5.30 15.41
CA GLU A 65 -6.06 4.98 14.68
C GLU A 65 -7.00 6.19 14.68
N VAL A 66 -6.99 6.91 13.57
CA VAL A 66 -7.82 8.12 13.40
C VAL A 66 -9.15 7.75 12.77
N ALA A 67 -10.24 8.07 13.46
CA ALA A 67 -11.58 8.01 12.88
C ALA A 67 -11.77 9.14 11.88
N SER A 68 -12.02 8.81 10.63
CA SER A 68 -12.37 9.77 9.58
C SER A 68 -13.70 9.39 8.95
N ALA A 69 -14.38 10.37 8.35
CA ALA A 69 -15.63 10.11 7.63
C ALA A 69 -15.41 9.22 6.41
N HIS A 70 -14.27 9.38 5.73
CA HIS A 70 -13.87 8.58 4.57
C HIS A 70 -12.35 8.60 4.40
N ASN A 71 -11.78 7.46 4.18
CA ASN A 71 -10.36 7.27 3.82
C ASN A 71 -10.30 6.89 2.34
N ILE A 72 -9.53 7.63 1.56
CA ILE A 72 -9.38 7.34 0.13
C ILE A 72 -8.43 6.14 -0.03
N SER A 73 -8.94 5.02 -0.52
CA SER A 73 -8.12 3.84 -0.83
C SER A 73 -7.19 4.10 -2.03
N ILE A 74 -6.15 3.27 -2.17
CA ILE A 74 -5.26 3.34 -3.34
C ILE A 74 -6.07 3.16 -4.63
N GLU A 75 -7.00 2.23 -4.63
CA GLU A 75 -7.90 1.99 -5.75
C GLU A 75 -8.69 3.25 -6.14
N GLU A 76 -9.37 3.88 -5.18
CA GLU A 76 -10.15 5.12 -5.43
C GLU A 76 -9.27 6.26 -5.95
N GLY A 77 -8.07 6.40 -5.40
CA GLY A 77 -7.09 7.41 -5.84
C GLY A 77 -6.64 7.19 -7.28
N LEU A 78 -6.36 5.95 -7.67
CA LEU A 78 -5.94 5.60 -9.03
C LEU A 78 -7.07 5.80 -10.04
N GLU A 79 -8.32 5.43 -9.70
CA GLU A 79 -9.48 5.71 -10.54
C GLU A 79 -9.70 7.22 -10.71
N THR A 80 -9.57 7.98 -9.62
CA THR A 80 -9.68 9.46 -9.65
C THR A 80 -8.58 10.09 -10.52
N ALA A 81 -7.39 9.50 -10.55
CA ALA A 81 -6.29 9.95 -11.41
C ALA A 81 -6.45 9.53 -12.89
N GLY A 82 -7.52 8.81 -13.25
CA GLY A 82 -7.85 8.43 -14.62
C GLY A 82 -7.31 7.07 -15.06
N LEU A 83 -6.76 6.27 -14.16
CA LEU A 83 -6.42 4.88 -14.42
C LEU A 83 -7.69 4.02 -14.38
N ARG A 84 -7.77 3.03 -15.22
CA ARG A 84 -8.95 2.16 -15.32
C ARG A 84 -8.67 0.80 -14.71
N ILE A 85 -9.48 0.45 -13.72
CA ILE A 85 -9.47 -0.88 -13.09
C ILE A 85 -10.71 -1.63 -13.56
N ASP A 86 -10.53 -2.89 -13.95
CA ASP A 86 -11.67 -3.72 -14.36
C ASP A 86 -12.64 -3.91 -13.18
N LYS A 87 -13.93 -3.66 -13.44
CA LYS A 87 -14.96 -3.73 -12.40
C LYS A 87 -15.11 -5.13 -11.81
N SER A 88 -14.90 -6.16 -12.63
CA SER A 88 -14.99 -7.54 -12.15
C SER A 88 -13.85 -7.87 -11.22
N LEU A 89 -12.63 -7.40 -11.53
CA LEU A 89 -11.45 -7.51 -10.67
C LEU A 89 -11.66 -6.78 -9.34
N LYS A 90 -12.15 -5.54 -9.40
CA LYS A 90 -12.50 -4.75 -8.20
C LYS A 90 -13.50 -5.48 -7.31
N ASN A 91 -14.62 -5.92 -7.89
CA ASN A 91 -15.67 -6.62 -7.14
C ASN A 91 -15.15 -7.93 -6.53
N LEU A 92 -14.33 -8.69 -7.26
CA LEU A 92 -13.71 -9.91 -6.78
C LEU A 92 -12.84 -9.65 -5.53
N HIS A 93 -12.00 -8.61 -5.55
CA HIS A 93 -11.19 -8.23 -4.39
C HIS A 93 -12.04 -7.78 -3.21
N LEU A 94 -13.02 -6.90 -3.43
CA LEU A 94 -13.88 -6.40 -2.37
C LEU A 94 -14.68 -7.53 -1.71
N GLN A 95 -15.20 -8.47 -2.50
CA GLN A 95 -15.87 -9.66 -1.98
C GLN A 95 -14.91 -10.53 -1.16
N TYR A 96 -13.74 -10.85 -1.69
CA TYR A 96 -12.72 -11.64 -1.01
C TYR A 96 -12.32 -11.01 0.33
N ILE A 97 -12.04 -9.71 0.34
CA ILE A 97 -11.71 -8.97 1.57
C ILE A 97 -12.84 -9.04 2.59
N ALA A 98 -14.10 -8.90 2.15
CA ALA A 98 -15.25 -8.99 3.05
C ALA A 98 -15.39 -10.39 3.65
N GLU A 99 -15.20 -11.43 2.85
CA GLU A 99 -15.23 -12.84 3.31
C GLU A 99 -14.11 -13.14 4.30
N GLU A 100 -12.87 -12.69 4.02
CA GLU A 100 -11.73 -12.89 4.94
C GLU A 100 -11.88 -12.09 6.23
N LYS A 101 -12.39 -10.86 6.16
CA LYS A 101 -12.71 -10.06 7.36
C LYS A 101 -13.75 -10.74 8.24
N ALA A 102 -14.78 -11.34 7.64
CA ALA A 102 -15.82 -12.04 8.38
C ALA A 102 -15.32 -13.28 9.15
N LYS A 103 -14.20 -13.86 8.74
CA LYS A 103 -13.54 -14.98 9.44
C LYS A 103 -12.68 -14.53 10.62
N GLN A 104 -12.36 -13.23 10.70
CA GLN A 104 -11.52 -12.71 11.77
C GLN A 104 -12.33 -12.51 13.07
N PRO A 105 -11.74 -12.77 14.23
CA PRO A 105 -12.39 -12.43 15.49
C PRO A 105 -12.61 -10.92 15.59
N ALA A 106 -13.74 -10.53 16.16
CA ALA A 106 -14.02 -9.12 16.41
C ALA A 106 -12.96 -8.52 17.34
N ARG A 107 -12.50 -7.33 17.03
CA ARG A 107 -11.61 -6.58 17.93
C ARG A 107 -12.38 -6.23 19.22
N THR A 108 -11.74 -6.47 20.35
CA THR A 108 -12.33 -6.21 21.68
C THR A 108 -11.88 -4.89 22.30
N ASN A 109 -10.80 -4.31 21.78
CA ASN A 109 -10.29 -3.01 22.22
C ASN A 109 -9.44 -2.35 21.13
N ILE A 110 -9.16 -1.06 21.28
CA ILE A 110 -8.43 -0.25 20.30
C ILE A 110 -6.94 -0.63 20.16
N LEU A 111 -6.35 -1.24 21.20
CA LEU A 111 -4.93 -1.65 21.17
C LEU A 111 -4.74 -3.01 20.48
N GLN A 112 -5.83 -3.73 20.22
CA GLN A 112 -5.74 -5.00 19.52
C GLN A 112 -5.36 -4.76 18.08
N LYS A 113 -4.22 -5.34 17.64
CA LYS A 113 -3.69 -5.22 16.29
C LYS A 113 -4.71 -5.70 15.26
N ILE A 114 -4.79 -5.00 14.14
CA ILE A 114 -5.54 -5.43 12.97
C ILE A 114 -4.71 -6.53 12.26
N ASN A 115 -5.28 -7.71 12.11
CA ASN A 115 -4.61 -8.80 11.41
C ASN A 115 -4.52 -8.49 9.91
N VAL A 116 -3.36 -8.75 9.33
CA VAL A 116 -3.20 -8.76 7.88
C VAL A 116 -3.99 -9.93 7.31
N LEU A 117 -4.83 -9.66 6.32
CA LEU A 117 -5.59 -10.70 5.64
C LEU A 117 -4.68 -11.46 4.66
N PRO A 118 -4.84 -12.79 4.51
CA PRO A 118 -4.11 -13.52 3.49
C PRO A 118 -4.44 -12.97 2.10
N GLU A 119 -3.47 -12.92 1.21
CA GLU A 119 -3.73 -12.57 -0.18
C GLU A 119 -4.49 -13.69 -0.89
N ARG A 120 -5.33 -13.31 -1.85
CA ARG A 120 -6.06 -14.25 -2.68
C ARG A 120 -5.08 -15.06 -3.53
N ASP A 121 -5.30 -16.35 -3.61
CA ASP A 121 -4.60 -17.22 -4.57
C ASP A 121 -5.08 -16.94 -6.01
N TRP A 122 -4.13 -16.74 -6.91
CA TRP A 122 -4.37 -16.47 -8.31
C TRP A 122 -3.89 -17.64 -9.15
N SER A 123 -4.77 -18.23 -9.94
CA SER A 123 -4.36 -19.19 -10.95
C SER A 123 -3.56 -18.50 -12.06
N GLN A 124 -2.69 -19.27 -12.70
CA GLN A 124 -1.91 -18.77 -13.85
C GLN A 124 -2.83 -18.24 -14.96
N GLY A 125 -3.94 -18.94 -15.26
CA GLY A 125 -4.88 -18.53 -16.29
C GLY A 125 -5.57 -17.19 -16.00
N GLU A 126 -5.92 -16.92 -14.72
CA GLU A 126 -6.47 -15.63 -14.33
C GLU A 126 -5.44 -14.50 -14.53
N LEU A 127 -4.20 -14.71 -14.09
CA LEU A 127 -3.13 -13.73 -14.28
C LEU A 127 -2.80 -13.49 -15.75
N GLU A 128 -2.80 -14.52 -16.59
CA GLU A 128 -2.61 -14.40 -18.04
C GLU A 128 -3.75 -13.58 -18.68
N GLN A 129 -4.98 -13.80 -18.26
CA GLN A 129 -6.12 -13.03 -18.74
C GLN A 129 -6.03 -11.55 -18.30
N LEU A 130 -5.65 -11.29 -17.05
CA LEU A 130 -5.40 -9.94 -16.56
C LEU A 130 -4.29 -9.27 -17.36
N ALA A 131 -3.16 -9.94 -17.52
CA ALA A 131 -2.03 -9.41 -18.25
C ALA A 131 -2.36 -9.16 -19.73
N LYS A 132 -3.24 -9.93 -20.34
CA LYS A 132 -3.70 -9.71 -21.72
C LYS A 132 -4.54 -8.43 -21.87
N ASN A 133 -5.33 -8.10 -20.85
CA ASN A 133 -6.35 -7.04 -20.92
C ASN A 133 -5.89 -5.71 -20.32
N THR A 134 -4.72 -5.65 -19.70
CA THR A 134 -4.24 -4.46 -19.00
C THR A 134 -2.82 -4.09 -19.45
N ASP A 135 -2.44 -2.86 -19.20
CA ASP A 135 -1.16 -2.29 -19.67
C ASP A 135 -0.04 -2.46 -18.64
N ALA A 136 -0.39 -2.56 -17.36
CA ALA A 136 0.55 -2.73 -16.25
C ALA A 136 -0.10 -3.47 -15.08
N CYS A 137 0.72 -3.98 -14.17
CA CYS A 137 0.31 -4.55 -12.90
C CYS A 137 0.80 -3.69 -11.74
N ILE A 138 -0.09 -3.43 -10.79
CA ILE A 138 0.23 -2.78 -9.52
C ILE A 138 -0.20 -3.73 -8.41
N ILE A 139 0.71 -4.01 -7.47
CA ILE A 139 0.47 -4.88 -6.31
C ILE A 139 0.70 -4.06 -5.05
N THR A 140 -0.22 -4.07 -4.10
CA THR A 140 0.00 -3.41 -2.81
C THR A 140 0.13 -4.43 -1.70
N ILE A 141 1.27 -4.42 -1.03
CA ILE A 141 1.54 -5.20 0.18
C ILE A 141 1.31 -4.30 1.40
N GLY A 142 0.52 -4.78 2.33
CA GLY A 142 0.11 -4.02 3.51
C GLY A 142 0.67 -4.57 4.82
N ARG A 143 1.06 -3.69 5.74
CA ARG A 143 1.35 -3.98 7.14
C ARG A 143 0.76 -2.89 8.01
N ASN A 144 0.29 -3.29 9.17
CA ASN A 144 -0.19 -2.37 10.19
C ASN A 144 0.50 -2.71 11.52
N ALA A 145 1.09 -1.73 12.14
CA ALA A 145 1.54 -1.83 13.53
C ALA A 145 0.69 -0.96 14.43
N GLY A 146 0.89 -1.13 15.71
CA GLY A 146 0.15 -0.38 16.70
C GLY A 146 0.77 -0.51 18.08
N GLU A 147 0.14 0.16 19.02
CA GLU A 147 0.51 0.11 20.41
C GLU A 147 0.28 -1.28 21.01
N GLY A 148 1.05 -1.59 22.05
CA GLY A 148 0.82 -2.75 22.91
C GLY A 148 1.49 -4.06 22.48
N SER A 149 2.13 -4.13 21.30
CA SER A 149 2.91 -5.31 20.91
C SER A 149 3.93 -4.98 19.83
N ASP A 150 5.08 -5.65 19.90
CA ASP A 150 6.10 -5.57 18.88
C ASP A 150 5.69 -6.33 17.60
N ARG A 151 6.36 -5.99 16.52
CA ARG A 151 6.25 -6.73 15.26
C ARG A 151 6.95 -8.09 15.40
N LYS A 152 6.44 -9.09 14.68
CA LYS A 152 7.00 -10.44 14.65
C LYS A 152 7.65 -10.71 13.30
N VAL A 153 8.79 -11.36 13.32
CA VAL A 153 9.58 -11.65 12.10
C VAL A 153 8.73 -12.41 11.08
N ASP A 154 8.10 -13.50 11.49
CA ASP A 154 7.38 -14.42 10.60
C ASP A 154 6.03 -13.88 10.08
N VAL A 155 5.50 -12.83 10.73
CA VAL A 155 4.16 -12.30 10.41
C VAL A 155 4.22 -10.90 9.82
N ASP A 156 5.10 -10.05 10.37
CA ASP A 156 5.12 -8.63 10.04
C ASP A 156 6.31 -8.23 9.17
N TYR A 157 7.48 -8.88 9.37
CA TYR A 157 8.67 -8.59 8.57
C TYR A 157 8.71 -9.43 7.30
N SER A 158 8.55 -10.74 7.40
CA SER A 158 8.56 -11.64 6.25
C SER A 158 7.27 -11.52 5.44
N LEU A 159 7.35 -11.76 4.14
CA LEU A 159 6.14 -11.96 3.33
C LEU A 159 5.51 -13.33 3.67
N SER A 160 4.19 -13.36 3.75
CA SER A 160 3.45 -14.61 3.79
C SER A 160 3.61 -15.41 2.49
N ALA A 161 3.29 -16.70 2.52
CA ALA A 161 3.35 -17.55 1.33
C ALA A 161 2.45 -17.03 0.20
N SER A 162 1.24 -16.50 0.54
CA SER A 162 0.32 -15.95 -0.46
C SER A 162 0.79 -14.63 -1.06
N GLU A 163 1.39 -13.73 -0.27
CA GLU A 163 2.00 -12.50 -0.78
C GLU A 163 3.18 -12.80 -1.70
N ARG A 164 4.02 -13.75 -1.31
CA ARG A 164 5.14 -14.21 -2.14
C ARG A 164 4.64 -14.78 -3.47
N ALA A 165 3.69 -15.70 -3.42
CA ALA A 165 3.11 -16.30 -4.62
C ALA A 165 2.46 -15.25 -5.53
N LEU A 166 1.78 -14.24 -4.94
CA LEU A 166 1.19 -13.14 -5.70
C LEU A 166 2.26 -12.36 -6.48
N ILE A 167 3.34 -11.95 -5.82
CA ILE A 167 4.42 -11.18 -6.49
C ILE A 167 5.11 -12.05 -7.55
N ASP A 168 5.52 -13.28 -7.19
CA ASP A 168 6.26 -14.15 -8.09
C ASP A 168 5.45 -14.48 -9.36
N ASN A 169 4.21 -14.94 -9.18
CA ASN A 169 3.36 -15.37 -10.29
C ASN A 169 2.91 -14.19 -11.16
N ALA A 170 2.51 -13.07 -10.56
CA ALA A 170 2.12 -11.90 -11.34
C ALA A 170 3.32 -11.35 -12.11
N SER A 171 4.49 -11.22 -11.49
CA SER A 171 5.69 -10.73 -12.18
C SER A 171 6.07 -11.63 -13.35
N GLU A 172 6.08 -12.94 -13.16
CA GLU A 172 6.39 -13.88 -14.23
C GLU A 172 5.44 -13.73 -15.42
N VAL A 173 4.14 -13.68 -15.16
CA VAL A 173 3.12 -13.60 -16.22
C VAL A 173 3.16 -12.26 -16.95
N PHE A 174 3.25 -11.15 -16.23
CA PHE A 174 3.27 -9.82 -16.83
C PHE A 174 4.56 -9.56 -17.61
N HIS A 175 5.71 -9.96 -17.07
CA HIS A 175 6.99 -9.84 -17.79
C HIS A 175 7.04 -10.67 -19.06
N ARG A 176 6.46 -11.87 -19.10
CA ARG A 176 6.34 -12.66 -20.35
C ARG A 176 5.57 -11.92 -21.45
N GLN A 177 4.68 -10.99 -21.07
CA GLN A 177 3.93 -10.13 -21.99
C GLN A 177 4.56 -8.74 -22.20
N GLY A 178 5.78 -8.53 -21.70
CA GLY A 178 6.50 -7.26 -21.82
C GLY A 178 5.92 -6.12 -20.98
N LYS A 179 5.12 -6.44 -19.95
CA LYS A 179 4.43 -5.46 -19.10
C LYS A 179 5.13 -5.29 -17.76
N LYS A 180 4.98 -4.10 -17.17
CA LYS A 180 5.66 -3.71 -15.94
C LYS A 180 4.86 -4.10 -14.70
N VAL A 181 5.60 -4.41 -13.63
CA VAL A 181 5.04 -4.71 -12.31
C VAL A 181 5.59 -3.70 -11.30
N THR A 182 4.68 -2.97 -10.67
CA THR A 182 4.98 -2.03 -9.58
C THR A 182 4.47 -2.60 -8.27
N VAL A 183 5.33 -2.63 -7.25
CA VAL A 183 4.93 -3.00 -5.89
C VAL A 183 4.87 -1.75 -5.02
N ILE A 184 3.72 -1.54 -4.37
CA ILE A 184 3.51 -0.51 -3.37
C ILE A 184 3.61 -1.15 -2.00
N LEU A 185 4.39 -0.55 -1.12
CA LEU A 185 4.53 -0.93 0.27
C LEU A 185 3.73 0.03 1.15
N ASN A 186 2.51 -0.36 1.50
CA ASN A 186 1.64 0.35 2.44
C ASN A 186 1.91 -0.21 3.84
N ILE A 187 3.01 0.18 4.43
CA ILE A 187 3.61 -0.42 5.62
C ILE A 187 4.00 0.63 6.64
N ASP A 188 4.12 0.24 7.88
CA ASP A 188 4.49 1.06 9.03
C ASP A 188 5.96 0.95 9.44
N GLY A 189 6.69 0.04 8.84
CA GLY A 189 8.11 -0.21 9.11
C GLY A 189 8.73 -1.09 8.04
N VAL A 190 9.96 -1.53 8.25
CA VAL A 190 10.68 -2.36 7.27
C VAL A 190 10.07 -3.75 7.13
N ILE A 191 10.13 -4.29 5.92
CA ILE A 191 9.80 -5.69 5.62
C ILE A 191 10.98 -6.33 4.87
N ASP A 192 10.98 -7.65 4.79
CA ASP A 192 11.90 -8.36 3.91
C ASP A 192 11.66 -7.94 2.45
N ALA A 193 12.63 -7.25 1.87
CA ALA A 193 12.63 -6.88 0.46
C ALA A 193 13.62 -7.72 -0.35
N ASN A 194 14.64 -8.30 0.30
CA ASN A 194 15.73 -9.01 -0.37
C ASN A 194 15.26 -10.23 -1.17
N THR A 195 14.19 -10.88 -0.72
CA THR A 195 13.74 -12.13 -1.32
C THR A 195 12.85 -11.97 -2.54
N TRP A 196 12.34 -10.74 -2.83
CA TRP A 196 11.37 -10.51 -3.91
C TRP A 196 11.57 -9.22 -4.72
N ALA A 197 12.39 -8.27 -4.23
CA ALA A 197 12.53 -6.96 -4.88
C ALA A 197 13.05 -7.03 -6.33
N ASP A 198 13.75 -8.09 -6.70
CA ASP A 198 14.21 -8.34 -8.06
C ASP A 198 13.07 -8.61 -9.04
N LYS A 199 11.91 -9.07 -8.57
CA LYS A 199 10.73 -9.38 -9.37
C LYS A 199 9.95 -8.14 -9.80
N ALA A 200 9.99 -7.06 -9.02
CA ALA A 200 9.28 -5.82 -9.34
C ALA A 200 10.14 -4.90 -10.23
N ASP A 201 9.53 -4.20 -11.19
CA ASP A 201 10.19 -3.15 -11.97
C ASP A 201 10.29 -1.83 -11.19
N ALA A 202 9.26 -1.52 -10.38
CA ALA A 202 9.29 -0.38 -9.47
C ALA A 202 8.81 -0.78 -8.07
N ILE A 203 9.35 -0.12 -7.05
CA ILE A 203 8.98 -0.30 -5.64
C ILE A 203 8.82 1.07 -5.01
N LEU A 204 7.60 1.34 -4.52
CA LEU A 204 7.24 2.58 -3.85
C LEU A 204 6.86 2.29 -2.38
N VAL A 205 7.56 2.88 -1.43
CA VAL A 205 7.14 2.86 -0.02
C VAL A 205 6.18 4.02 0.18
N ALA A 206 4.91 3.69 0.39
CA ALA A 206 3.85 4.67 0.64
C ALA A 206 3.68 4.96 2.13
N TRP A 207 4.24 4.15 3.01
CA TRP A 207 4.05 4.20 4.46
C TRP A 207 2.58 4.06 4.85
N LEU A 208 2.16 4.78 5.91
CA LEU A 208 0.76 4.95 6.34
C LEU A 208 0.34 6.40 6.02
N PRO A 209 -0.22 6.67 4.84
CA PRO A 209 -0.26 8.02 4.26
C PRO A 209 -1.44 8.89 4.73
N GLY A 210 -2.22 8.44 5.72
CA GLY A 210 -3.37 9.19 6.22
C GLY A 210 -4.60 9.13 5.30
N VAL A 211 -5.56 9.99 5.57
CA VAL A 211 -6.90 9.98 4.92
C VAL A 211 -6.87 10.14 3.40
N GLN A 212 -5.81 10.72 2.86
CA GLN A 212 -5.63 10.96 1.42
C GLN A 212 -4.69 9.93 0.77
N ALA A 213 -4.51 8.78 1.39
CA ALA A 213 -3.58 7.73 0.96
C ALA A 213 -3.63 7.44 -0.54
N GLY A 214 -4.81 7.18 -1.05
CA GLY A 214 -5.00 6.84 -2.46
C GLY A 214 -4.65 7.97 -3.40
N ASN A 215 -5.11 9.20 -3.10
CA ASN A 215 -4.81 10.35 -3.94
C ASN A 215 -3.32 10.69 -3.95
N ALA A 216 -2.64 10.66 -2.78
CA ALA A 216 -1.21 10.91 -2.68
C ALA A 216 -0.40 9.84 -3.44
N THR A 217 -0.76 8.57 -3.28
CA THR A 217 -0.13 7.45 -4.00
C THR A 217 -0.32 7.58 -5.51
N ALA A 218 -1.53 7.91 -5.95
CA ALA A 218 -1.83 8.12 -7.36
C ALA A 218 -1.04 9.30 -7.97
N ASP A 219 -0.89 10.41 -7.22
CA ASP A 219 -0.09 11.57 -7.67
C ASP A 219 1.37 11.17 -7.95
N VAL A 220 1.95 10.30 -7.11
CA VAL A 220 3.31 9.79 -7.31
C VAL A 220 3.36 8.80 -8.47
N LEU A 221 2.46 7.83 -8.52
CA LEU A 221 2.48 6.79 -9.54
C LEU A 221 2.25 7.33 -10.95
N THR A 222 1.45 8.38 -11.08
CA THR A 222 1.18 9.04 -12.38
C THR A 222 2.18 10.13 -12.74
N GLY A 223 3.15 10.40 -11.86
CA GLY A 223 4.19 11.42 -12.09
C GLY A 223 3.72 12.86 -11.90
N LYS A 224 2.55 13.08 -11.34
CA LYS A 224 2.06 14.41 -10.97
C LYS A 224 2.90 15.02 -9.86
N VAL A 225 3.39 14.19 -8.93
CA VAL A 225 4.32 14.55 -7.86
C VAL A 225 5.54 13.62 -7.94
N ASN A 226 6.73 14.18 -7.85
CA ASN A 226 7.96 13.40 -7.73
C ASN A 226 8.21 13.09 -6.26
N PRO A 227 8.30 11.79 -5.86
CA PRO A 227 8.52 11.42 -4.47
C PRO A 227 9.89 11.91 -4.00
N SER A 228 9.93 12.59 -2.87
CA SER A 228 11.16 13.18 -2.33
C SER A 228 11.59 12.60 -1.00
N GLY A 229 10.81 11.70 -0.42
CA GLY A 229 11.11 11.02 0.83
C GLY A 229 12.43 10.27 0.78
N LYS A 230 13.07 10.16 1.93
CA LYS A 230 14.29 9.37 2.15
C LYS A 230 14.05 8.36 3.25
N LEU A 231 14.66 7.18 3.11
CA LEU A 231 14.60 6.18 4.18
C LEU A 231 15.29 6.71 5.44
N ALA A 232 14.55 6.73 6.53
CA ALA A 232 15.09 7.02 7.87
C ALA A 232 15.66 5.76 8.53
N ILE A 233 15.42 4.58 7.95
CA ILE A 233 15.82 3.27 8.46
C ILE A 233 16.26 2.39 7.29
N THR A 234 17.27 1.56 7.51
CA THR A 234 17.74 0.59 6.51
C THR A 234 16.79 -0.61 6.44
N PHE A 235 16.46 -1.03 5.22
CA PHE A 235 15.87 -2.36 4.97
C PHE A 235 17.02 -3.39 4.98
N PRO A 236 17.12 -4.25 6.00
CA PRO A 236 18.22 -5.21 6.10
C PRO A 236 18.09 -6.31 5.05
N GLN A 237 19.20 -6.90 4.63
CA GLN A 237 19.19 -8.06 3.74
C GLN A 237 18.68 -9.31 4.45
N SER A 238 18.96 -9.41 5.74
CA SER A 238 18.46 -10.46 6.63
C SER A 238 18.08 -9.82 7.96
N TYR A 239 17.04 -10.32 8.60
CA TYR A 239 16.68 -9.88 9.94
C TYR A 239 17.85 -10.05 10.94
N LYS A 240 18.69 -11.07 10.76
CA LYS A 240 19.87 -11.31 11.58
C LYS A 240 20.97 -10.23 11.45
N ASP A 241 20.88 -9.37 10.43
CA ASP A 241 21.81 -8.26 10.25
C ASP A 241 21.42 -7.03 11.11
N VAL A 242 20.27 -7.10 11.82
CA VAL A 242 19.81 -6.03 12.70
C VAL A 242 20.59 -6.10 14.02
N PRO A 243 21.35 -5.05 14.41
CA PRO A 243 22.23 -5.10 15.59
C PRO A 243 21.51 -5.37 16.93
N SER A 244 20.20 -5.07 17.00
CA SER A 244 19.38 -5.28 18.20
C SER A 244 18.84 -6.71 18.32
N GLU A 245 19.08 -7.58 17.36
CA GLU A 245 18.64 -8.99 17.36
C GLU A 245 19.53 -9.90 18.24
N SER A 246 20.66 -9.41 18.69
CA SER A 246 21.67 -10.17 19.48
C SER A 246 21.34 -10.26 20.98
#